data_093636e0409a2be9808a14460406778a
#
_entry.id   093636e0409a2be9808a14460406778a
#
_cell.length_a   1.000
_cell.length_b   1.000
_cell.length_c   1.000
_cell.angle_alpha   90.00
_cell.angle_beta   90.00
_cell.angle_gamma   90.00
#
_symmetry.space_group_name_H-M   'P 1'
#
loop_
_entity.id
_entity.type
_entity.pdbx_description
1 polymer ?
#
loop_
_entity_poly.entity_id
_entity_poly.type
_entity_poly.pdbx_seq_one_letter_code
_entity_poly.pdbx_strand_id
1 'polypeptide(L)'
;MTATVARWVEVHRLAVAGRQPEIARDVGDRVSRVWLPTSRFAAVEAMATATLTLGPDAGSFYDRGWARSATGRPWPALEDYRQALILYRQAGQRGNEAATLSQAGRVYFGLGDRQRALDHYQRALPLQREVGDRAGEAVTLTNIGGVHSVLGDPYRALDHYQQALTITRAVGDRAGEATTLTDIGTVYSNVGDLQRALDHYQQALTITRAVGNRAGEATTLNNVGAAYHRLGDQRRAIDHYHQALTIIRAVGNRAGEAAALNNIGDVYIGLGELQRALDQFHQALAIIREVGDRAGEAAILNNIGAAYNRLGDRQRALHHFHLVLPIRREVGDRAGEATTRYNIALVHRAGGDLDQAIRELERVVDLDRQVGHPGLEADTALLRQLRQQRAEGP
;
A
#
# COMPACT_ATOMS: atom_id res chain seq x y z
N MET A 1 26.00 12.54 -7.99
CA MET A 1 25.45 12.98 -9.30
C MET A 1 26.56 12.86 -10.32
N THR A 2 26.36 12.10 -11.40
CA THR A 2 27.40 11.99 -12.43
C THR A 2 27.62 13.36 -13.09
N ALA A 3 28.87 13.66 -13.50
CA ALA A 3 29.23 14.92 -14.14
C ALA A 3 28.32 15.24 -15.36
N THR A 4 27.82 14.20 -16.03
CA THR A 4 26.91 14.29 -17.18
C THR A 4 25.54 14.86 -16.79
N VAL A 5 24.93 14.36 -15.70
CA VAL A 5 23.59 14.84 -15.25
C VAL A 5 23.68 16.30 -14.76
N ALA A 6 24.76 16.67 -14.07
CA ALA A 6 24.98 18.05 -13.66
C ALA A 6 25.07 19.02 -14.85
N ARG A 7 25.73 18.60 -15.93
CA ARG A 7 25.76 19.37 -17.19
C ARG A 7 24.40 19.51 -17.83
N TRP A 8 23.60 18.44 -17.89
CA TRP A 8 22.24 18.50 -18.41
C TRP A 8 21.35 19.46 -17.62
N VAL A 9 21.46 19.45 -16.29
CA VAL A 9 20.71 20.40 -15.43
C VAL A 9 21.07 21.84 -15.76
N GLU A 10 22.36 22.13 -15.95
CA GLU A 10 22.81 23.49 -16.31
C GLU A 10 22.36 23.87 -17.72
N VAL A 11 22.44 22.95 -18.69
CA VAL A 11 21.91 23.21 -20.06
C VAL A 11 20.43 23.49 -20.03
N HIS A 12 19.65 22.70 -19.24
CA HIS A 12 18.23 22.96 -19.06
C HIS A 12 17.96 24.36 -18.48
N ARG A 13 18.68 24.74 -17.41
CA ARG A 13 18.55 26.07 -16.80
C ARG A 13 18.82 27.18 -17.79
N LEU A 14 19.88 27.07 -18.60
CA LEU A 14 20.21 28.04 -19.64
C LEU A 14 19.18 28.05 -20.75
N ALA A 15 18.66 26.89 -21.16
CA ALA A 15 17.62 26.81 -22.20
C ALA A 15 16.31 27.47 -21.74
N VAL A 16 15.91 27.28 -20.47
CA VAL A 16 14.75 27.98 -19.91
C VAL A 16 14.97 29.50 -19.87
N ALA A 17 16.13 29.93 -19.38
CA ALA A 17 16.48 31.36 -19.33
C ALA A 17 16.54 32.01 -20.73
N GLY A 18 17.08 31.29 -21.72
CA GLY A 18 17.17 31.70 -23.11
C GLY A 18 15.89 31.50 -23.93
N ARG A 19 14.79 31.07 -23.31
CA ARG A 19 13.51 30.73 -23.95
C ARG A 19 13.65 29.78 -25.15
N GLN A 20 14.42 28.70 -24.94
CA GLN A 20 14.65 27.63 -25.92
C GLN A 20 13.82 26.38 -25.53
N PRO A 21 12.51 26.32 -25.92
CA PRO A 21 11.61 25.28 -25.42
C PRO A 21 12.02 23.86 -25.84
N GLU A 22 12.51 23.68 -27.07
CA GLU A 22 12.91 22.35 -27.57
C GLU A 22 14.08 21.78 -26.79
N ILE A 23 15.11 22.62 -26.54
CA ILE A 23 16.28 22.20 -25.73
C ILE A 23 15.87 21.93 -24.30
N ALA A 24 15.02 22.77 -23.70
CA ALA A 24 14.54 22.58 -22.34
C ALA A 24 13.76 21.26 -22.19
N ARG A 25 12.90 20.93 -23.15
CA ARG A 25 12.11 19.67 -23.16
C ARG A 25 13.01 18.43 -23.31
N ASP A 26 13.88 18.40 -24.34
CA ASP A 26 14.77 17.26 -24.57
C ASP A 26 15.70 16.99 -23.39
N VAL A 27 16.30 18.02 -22.84
CA VAL A 27 17.21 17.87 -21.70
C VAL A 27 16.45 17.54 -20.40
N GLY A 28 15.28 18.15 -20.20
CA GLY A 28 14.38 17.82 -19.08
C GLY A 28 14.01 16.35 -19.04
N ASP A 29 13.58 15.81 -20.17
CA ASP A 29 13.22 14.42 -20.36
C ASP A 29 14.39 13.45 -20.04
N ARG A 30 15.61 13.78 -20.53
CA ARG A 30 16.82 12.99 -20.21
C ARG A 30 17.14 12.98 -18.72
N VAL A 31 16.99 14.12 -18.04
CA VAL A 31 17.25 14.21 -16.60
C VAL A 31 16.17 13.47 -15.80
N SER A 32 14.90 13.61 -16.19
CA SER A 32 13.76 12.94 -15.54
C SER A 32 13.90 11.42 -15.59
N ARG A 33 14.34 10.86 -16.72
CA ARG A 33 14.63 9.40 -16.84
C ARG A 33 15.66 8.89 -15.84
N VAL A 34 16.59 9.74 -15.42
CA VAL A 34 17.59 9.39 -14.40
C VAL A 34 17.08 9.67 -12.98
N TRP A 35 16.34 10.76 -12.78
CA TRP A 35 15.97 11.23 -11.47
C TRP A 35 14.71 10.57 -10.91
N LEU A 36 13.72 10.23 -11.73
CA LEU A 36 12.50 9.55 -11.26
C LEU A 36 12.81 8.20 -10.61
N PRO A 37 13.61 7.30 -11.23
CA PRO A 37 13.99 6.03 -10.59
C PRO A 37 14.85 6.20 -9.34
N THR A 38 15.54 7.35 -9.19
CA THR A 38 16.37 7.66 -8.02
C THR A 38 15.66 8.53 -6.98
N SER A 39 14.33 8.63 -7.06
CA SER A 39 13.47 9.34 -6.10
C SER A 39 13.79 10.83 -5.90
N ARG A 40 14.33 11.49 -6.92
CA ARG A 40 14.59 12.95 -6.89
C ARG A 40 13.37 13.77 -7.29
N PHE A 41 12.22 13.47 -6.72
CA PHE A 41 10.92 13.98 -7.15
C PHE A 41 10.81 15.50 -7.07
N ALA A 42 11.31 16.15 -6.02
CA ALA A 42 11.28 17.60 -5.91
C ALA A 42 12.06 18.30 -7.04
N ALA A 43 13.21 17.74 -7.44
CA ALA A 43 14.02 18.27 -8.51
C ALA A 43 13.34 18.08 -9.89
N VAL A 44 12.71 16.91 -10.12
CA VAL A 44 11.92 16.66 -11.33
C VAL A 44 10.76 17.63 -11.43
N GLU A 45 10.01 17.82 -10.34
CA GLU A 45 8.88 18.77 -10.33
C GLU A 45 9.31 20.19 -10.64
N ALA A 46 10.41 20.65 -10.03
CA ALA A 46 10.95 22.00 -10.29
C ALA A 46 11.37 22.16 -11.76
N MET A 47 12.08 21.18 -12.31
CA MET A 47 12.53 21.18 -13.70
C MET A 47 11.36 21.15 -14.68
N ALA A 48 10.40 20.26 -14.52
CA ALA A 48 9.23 20.16 -15.36
C ALA A 48 8.38 21.46 -15.30
N THR A 49 8.25 22.04 -14.09
CA THR A 49 7.54 23.31 -13.91
C THR A 49 8.25 24.44 -14.65
N ALA A 50 9.58 24.50 -14.60
CA ALA A 50 10.35 25.50 -15.35
C ALA A 50 10.18 25.33 -16.87
N THR A 51 10.22 24.11 -17.40
CA THR A 51 9.96 23.83 -18.81
C THR A 51 8.57 24.32 -19.25
N LEU A 52 7.55 24.07 -18.40
CA LEU A 52 6.16 24.45 -18.69
C LEU A 52 5.93 25.99 -18.71
N THR A 53 6.86 26.81 -18.21
CA THR A 53 6.82 28.27 -18.39
C THR A 53 7.07 28.70 -19.84
N LEU A 54 7.65 27.83 -20.66
CA LEU A 54 7.93 28.04 -22.06
C LEU A 54 6.77 27.62 -22.99
N GLY A 55 5.75 27.01 -22.43
CA GLY A 55 4.57 26.50 -23.11
C GLY A 55 4.22 25.08 -22.71
N PRO A 56 3.02 24.60 -23.08
CA PRO A 56 2.57 23.25 -22.74
C PRO A 56 3.46 22.18 -23.37
N ASP A 57 3.77 21.14 -22.58
CA ASP A 57 4.59 20.00 -23.00
C ASP A 57 4.11 18.72 -22.32
N ALA A 58 3.83 17.71 -23.12
CA ALA A 58 3.26 16.45 -22.63
C ALA A 58 4.19 15.70 -21.68
N GLY A 59 5.49 15.62 -22.03
CA GLY A 59 6.52 14.97 -21.20
C GLY A 59 6.67 15.65 -19.85
N SER A 60 6.77 16.98 -19.86
CA SER A 60 6.89 17.76 -18.63
C SER A 60 5.66 17.63 -17.72
N PHE A 61 4.45 17.60 -18.28
CA PHE A 61 3.24 17.29 -17.49
C PHE A 61 3.29 15.88 -16.91
N TYR A 62 3.66 14.89 -17.70
CA TYR A 62 3.80 13.49 -17.24
C TYR A 62 4.80 13.37 -16.09
N ASP A 63 6.01 13.92 -16.24
CA ASP A 63 7.08 13.87 -15.25
C ASP A 63 6.70 14.57 -13.95
N ARG A 64 6.07 15.76 -14.06
CA ARG A 64 5.56 16.50 -12.91
C ARG A 64 4.45 15.75 -12.20
N GLY A 65 3.53 15.15 -12.94
CA GLY A 65 2.48 14.29 -12.42
C GLY A 65 3.04 13.10 -11.64
N TRP A 66 4.07 12.47 -12.18
CA TRP A 66 4.74 11.36 -11.47
C TRP A 66 5.40 11.85 -10.18
N ALA A 67 6.16 12.93 -10.22
CA ALA A 67 6.79 13.50 -9.03
C ALA A 67 5.77 13.88 -7.94
N ARG A 68 4.65 14.50 -8.34
CA ARG A 68 3.54 14.86 -7.43
C ARG A 68 2.85 13.63 -6.82
N SER A 69 2.59 12.61 -7.64
CA SER A 69 2.03 11.35 -7.16
C SER A 69 2.93 10.69 -6.12
N ALA A 70 4.23 10.61 -6.42
CA ALA A 70 5.21 10.00 -5.53
C ALA A 70 5.43 10.78 -4.22
N THR A 71 5.09 12.08 -4.20
CA THR A 71 5.17 12.94 -3.00
C THR A 71 3.83 13.15 -2.30
N GLY A 72 2.84 12.26 -2.54
CA GLY A 72 1.57 12.25 -1.81
C GLY A 72 0.59 13.36 -2.23
N ARG A 73 0.72 13.89 -3.45
CA ARG A 73 -0.17 14.92 -4.01
C ARG A 73 -0.97 14.40 -5.20
N PRO A 74 -1.93 13.46 -4.96
CA PRO A 74 -2.62 12.73 -6.02
C PRO A 74 -3.46 13.63 -6.93
N TRP A 75 -4.19 14.62 -6.40
CA TRP A 75 -5.05 15.48 -7.21
C TRP A 75 -4.28 16.37 -8.18
N PRO A 76 -3.20 17.09 -7.76
CA PRO A 76 -2.32 17.79 -8.70
C PRO A 76 -1.65 16.86 -9.73
N ALA A 77 -1.34 15.61 -9.36
CA ALA A 77 -0.80 14.63 -10.29
C ALA A 77 -1.81 14.24 -11.38
N LEU A 78 -3.07 13.99 -10.99
CA LEU A 78 -4.14 13.67 -11.93
C LEU A 78 -4.43 14.81 -12.92
N GLU A 79 -4.36 16.05 -12.47
CA GLU A 79 -4.50 17.19 -13.37
C GLU A 79 -3.35 17.25 -14.38
N ASP A 80 -2.11 17.04 -13.96
CA ASP A 80 -0.97 16.96 -14.86
C ASP A 80 -1.11 15.80 -15.87
N TYR A 81 -1.52 14.62 -15.42
CA TYR A 81 -1.77 13.49 -16.33
C TYR A 81 -2.90 13.78 -17.31
N ARG A 82 -3.94 14.51 -16.90
CA ARG A 82 -5.01 14.94 -17.81
C ARG A 82 -4.47 15.83 -18.93
N GLN A 83 -3.60 16.80 -18.61
CA GLN A 83 -2.97 17.67 -19.60
C GLN A 83 -2.03 16.87 -20.53
N ALA A 84 -1.21 15.98 -19.97
CA ALA A 84 -0.34 15.10 -20.76
C ALA A 84 -1.14 14.25 -21.75
N LEU A 85 -2.26 13.64 -21.32
CA LEU A 85 -3.14 12.83 -22.17
C LEU A 85 -3.72 13.61 -23.34
N ILE A 86 -4.14 14.86 -23.14
CA ILE A 86 -4.64 15.71 -24.22
C ILE A 86 -3.56 15.89 -25.30
N LEU A 87 -2.35 16.25 -24.87
CA LEU A 87 -1.24 16.54 -25.79
C LEU A 87 -0.72 15.28 -26.49
N TYR A 88 -0.58 14.14 -25.77
CA TYR A 88 -0.16 12.87 -26.37
C TYR A 88 -1.17 12.35 -27.41
N ARG A 89 -2.47 12.51 -27.17
CA ARG A 89 -3.52 12.18 -28.15
C ARG A 89 -3.43 13.05 -29.39
N GLN A 90 -3.27 14.36 -29.23
CA GLN A 90 -3.12 15.29 -30.34
C GLN A 90 -1.88 14.98 -31.18
N ALA A 91 -0.80 14.53 -30.53
CA ALA A 91 0.44 14.14 -31.19
C ALA A 91 0.45 12.69 -31.71
N GLY A 92 -0.61 11.90 -31.51
CA GLY A 92 -0.67 10.48 -31.91
C GLY A 92 0.33 9.58 -31.17
N GLN A 93 0.84 10.00 -30.01
CA GLN A 93 1.86 9.27 -29.24
C GLN A 93 1.24 8.19 -28.36
N ARG A 94 0.75 7.11 -28.97
CA ARG A 94 -0.02 6.03 -28.33
C ARG A 94 0.68 5.38 -27.13
N GLY A 95 2.00 5.15 -27.22
CA GLY A 95 2.78 4.56 -26.12
C GLY A 95 2.80 5.45 -24.89
N ASN A 96 3.03 6.76 -25.08
CA ASN A 96 3.02 7.74 -23.99
C ASN A 96 1.61 7.97 -23.42
N GLU A 97 0.57 7.92 -24.27
CA GLU A 97 -0.83 7.94 -23.83
C GLU A 97 -1.11 6.73 -22.91
N ALA A 98 -0.71 5.53 -23.32
CA ALA A 98 -0.90 4.31 -22.54
C ALA A 98 -0.17 4.37 -21.17
N ALA A 99 1.09 4.80 -21.17
CA ALA A 99 1.87 4.97 -19.93
C ALA A 99 1.19 5.96 -18.98
N THR A 100 0.70 7.09 -19.51
CA THR A 100 0.01 8.13 -18.73
C THR A 100 -1.31 7.60 -18.13
N LEU A 101 -2.09 6.85 -18.92
CA LEU A 101 -3.31 6.19 -18.43
C LEU A 101 -2.98 5.22 -17.29
N SER A 102 -1.94 4.39 -17.43
CA SER A 102 -1.54 3.45 -16.39
C SER A 102 -1.12 4.16 -15.09
N GLN A 103 -0.40 5.28 -15.20
CA GLN A 103 -0.03 6.07 -14.02
C GLN A 103 -1.25 6.74 -13.36
N ALA A 104 -2.18 7.29 -14.13
CA ALA A 104 -3.43 7.84 -13.60
C ALA A 104 -4.26 6.76 -12.91
N GLY A 105 -4.35 5.56 -13.50
CA GLY A 105 -5.00 4.39 -12.88
C GLY A 105 -4.39 4.04 -11.53
N ARG A 106 -3.06 4.06 -11.42
CA ARG A 106 -2.35 3.80 -10.16
C ARG A 106 -2.67 4.85 -9.09
N VAL A 107 -2.79 6.12 -9.49
CA VAL A 107 -3.19 7.19 -8.55
C VAL A 107 -4.62 6.97 -8.06
N TYR A 108 -5.57 6.66 -8.95
CA TYR A 108 -6.96 6.34 -8.55
C TYR A 108 -7.03 5.11 -7.64
N PHE A 109 -6.23 4.08 -7.91
CA PHE A 109 -6.13 2.91 -7.03
C PHE A 109 -5.66 3.30 -5.63
N GLY A 110 -4.63 4.13 -5.52
CA GLY A 110 -4.13 4.66 -4.24
C GLY A 110 -5.15 5.53 -3.49
N LEU A 111 -6.03 6.24 -4.22
CA LEU A 111 -7.16 7.00 -3.65
C LEU A 111 -8.34 6.11 -3.24
N GLY A 112 -8.28 4.81 -3.51
CA GLY A 112 -9.38 3.88 -3.25
C GLY A 112 -10.48 3.88 -4.31
N ASP A 113 -10.38 4.66 -5.38
CA ASP A 113 -11.34 4.67 -6.48
C ASP A 113 -11.01 3.55 -7.49
N ARG A 114 -11.43 2.33 -7.12
CA ARG A 114 -11.14 1.11 -7.86
C ARG A 114 -11.76 1.12 -9.26
N GLN A 115 -12.95 1.73 -9.40
CA GLN A 115 -13.64 1.79 -10.68
C GLN A 115 -12.90 2.67 -11.68
N ARG A 116 -12.49 3.87 -11.27
CA ARG A 116 -11.69 4.75 -12.14
C ARG A 116 -10.30 4.15 -12.43
N ALA A 117 -9.70 3.45 -11.48
CA ALA A 117 -8.45 2.74 -11.73
C ALA A 117 -8.62 1.71 -12.86
N LEU A 118 -9.65 0.85 -12.79
CA LEU A 118 -9.95 -0.13 -13.85
C LEU A 118 -10.19 0.53 -15.21
N ASP A 119 -11.01 1.60 -15.25
CA ASP A 119 -11.27 2.34 -16.50
C ASP A 119 -9.97 2.82 -17.17
N HIS A 120 -9.06 3.39 -16.39
CA HIS A 120 -7.79 3.86 -16.91
C HIS A 120 -6.90 2.72 -17.40
N TYR A 121 -6.80 1.62 -16.66
CA TYR A 121 -6.02 0.45 -17.07
C TYR A 121 -6.60 -0.24 -18.29
N GLN A 122 -7.93 -0.41 -18.38
CA GLN A 122 -8.60 -1.00 -19.53
C GLN A 122 -8.43 -0.18 -20.80
N ARG A 123 -8.28 1.13 -20.69
CA ARG A 123 -7.96 2.01 -21.81
C ARG A 123 -6.48 1.99 -22.19
N ALA A 124 -5.57 1.78 -21.23
CA ALA A 124 -4.14 1.66 -21.49
C ALA A 124 -3.80 0.37 -22.25
N LEU A 125 -4.41 -0.75 -21.87
CA LEU A 125 -4.07 -2.09 -22.35
C LEU A 125 -4.12 -2.25 -23.88
N PRO A 126 -5.19 -1.84 -24.61
CA PRO A 126 -5.23 -1.93 -26.06
C PRO A 126 -4.16 -1.06 -26.74
N LEU A 127 -3.85 0.10 -26.18
CA LEU A 127 -2.81 0.97 -26.74
C LEU A 127 -1.40 0.35 -26.60
N GLN A 128 -1.12 -0.30 -25.47
CA GLN A 128 0.15 -1.03 -25.24
C GLN A 128 0.28 -2.18 -26.22
N ARG A 129 -0.80 -2.92 -26.49
CA ARG A 129 -0.84 -3.99 -27.49
C ARG A 129 -0.62 -3.44 -28.90
N GLU A 130 -1.25 -2.34 -29.24
CA GLU A 130 -1.11 -1.66 -30.55
C GLU A 130 0.34 -1.27 -30.84
N VAL A 131 1.05 -0.72 -29.82
CA VAL A 131 2.45 -0.29 -29.99
C VAL A 131 3.48 -1.38 -29.68
N GLY A 132 3.04 -2.58 -29.30
CA GLY A 132 3.92 -3.70 -28.96
C GLY A 132 4.67 -3.53 -27.63
N ASP A 133 4.19 -2.67 -26.72
CA ASP A 133 4.78 -2.50 -25.39
C ASP A 133 4.39 -3.66 -24.46
N ARG A 134 5.08 -4.78 -24.64
CA ARG A 134 4.81 -5.99 -23.86
C ARG A 134 5.12 -5.82 -22.37
N ALA A 135 6.14 -5.04 -22.03
CA ALA A 135 6.49 -4.77 -20.63
C ALA A 135 5.39 -3.92 -19.94
N GLY A 136 4.94 -2.85 -20.61
CA GLY A 136 3.83 -2.05 -20.13
C GLY A 136 2.52 -2.85 -20.02
N GLU A 137 2.24 -3.72 -21.00
CA GLU A 137 1.07 -4.63 -20.95
C GLU A 137 1.11 -5.51 -19.69
N ALA A 138 2.24 -6.13 -19.37
CA ALA A 138 2.39 -6.96 -18.18
C ALA A 138 2.14 -6.17 -16.88
N VAL A 139 2.73 -4.97 -16.77
CA VAL A 139 2.51 -4.08 -15.61
C VAL A 139 1.03 -3.70 -15.47
N THR A 140 0.37 -3.36 -16.58
CA THR A 140 -1.05 -2.97 -16.55
C THR A 140 -1.94 -4.15 -16.17
N LEU A 141 -1.66 -5.36 -16.67
CA LEU A 141 -2.38 -6.58 -16.26
C LEU A 141 -2.19 -6.88 -14.77
N THR A 142 -0.96 -6.73 -14.25
CA THR A 142 -0.67 -6.89 -12.83
C THR A 142 -1.49 -5.88 -11.99
N ASN A 143 -1.56 -4.63 -12.42
CA ASN A 143 -2.36 -3.61 -11.74
C ASN A 143 -3.88 -3.93 -11.77
N ILE A 144 -4.40 -4.41 -12.90
CA ILE A 144 -5.81 -4.87 -13.01
C ILE A 144 -6.06 -6.02 -12.05
N GLY A 145 -5.15 -7.01 -12.01
CA GLY A 145 -5.19 -8.13 -11.06
C GLY A 145 -5.25 -7.64 -9.62
N GLY A 146 -4.41 -6.65 -9.27
CA GLY A 146 -4.41 -6.02 -7.95
C GLY A 146 -5.75 -5.36 -7.59
N VAL A 147 -6.39 -4.68 -8.54
CA VAL A 147 -7.73 -4.10 -8.30
C VAL A 147 -8.75 -5.20 -8.03
N HIS A 148 -8.79 -6.28 -8.84
CA HIS A 148 -9.71 -7.40 -8.63
C HIS A 148 -9.45 -8.13 -7.31
N SER A 149 -8.17 -8.29 -6.92
CA SER A 149 -7.81 -8.87 -5.61
C SER A 149 -8.41 -8.07 -4.45
N VAL A 150 -8.30 -6.74 -4.49
CA VAL A 150 -8.87 -5.85 -3.44
C VAL A 150 -10.41 -5.82 -3.48
N LEU A 151 -11.01 -6.02 -4.65
CA LEU A 151 -12.47 -6.14 -4.80
C LEU A 151 -13.01 -7.50 -4.33
N GLY A 152 -12.14 -8.43 -3.90
CA GLY A 152 -12.55 -9.76 -3.45
C GLY A 152 -12.92 -10.71 -4.60
N ASP A 153 -12.42 -10.46 -5.81
CA ASP A 153 -12.58 -11.34 -6.97
C ASP A 153 -11.26 -12.07 -7.28
N PRO A 154 -10.94 -13.14 -6.55
CA PRO A 154 -9.67 -13.85 -6.69
C PRO A 154 -9.52 -14.52 -8.07
N TYR A 155 -10.62 -14.93 -8.69
CA TYR A 155 -10.55 -15.61 -10.00
C TYR A 155 -10.10 -14.66 -11.10
N ARG A 156 -10.69 -13.46 -11.18
CA ARG A 156 -10.25 -12.44 -12.14
C ARG A 156 -8.86 -11.92 -11.81
N ALA A 157 -8.50 -11.78 -10.54
CA ALA A 157 -7.15 -11.40 -10.14
C ALA A 157 -6.13 -12.40 -10.68
N LEU A 158 -6.34 -13.71 -10.43
CA LEU A 158 -5.45 -14.78 -10.90
C LEU A 158 -5.36 -14.85 -12.41
N ASP A 159 -6.46 -14.65 -13.15
CA ASP A 159 -6.46 -14.64 -14.61
C ASP A 159 -5.53 -13.54 -15.16
N HIS A 160 -5.69 -12.31 -14.68
CA HIS A 160 -4.83 -11.20 -15.10
C HIS A 160 -3.37 -11.37 -14.70
N TYR A 161 -3.10 -11.87 -13.49
CA TYR A 161 -1.74 -12.17 -13.07
C TYR A 161 -1.10 -13.28 -13.89
N GLN A 162 -1.84 -14.32 -14.29
CA GLN A 162 -1.32 -15.39 -15.14
C GLN A 162 -0.96 -14.89 -16.55
N GLN A 163 -1.78 -13.98 -17.11
CA GLN A 163 -1.45 -13.30 -18.37
C GLN A 163 -0.17 -12.46 -18.21
N ALA A 164 -0.06 -11.65 -17.13
CA ALA A 164 1.12 -10.87 -16.84
C ALA A 164 2.38 -11.76 -16.68
N LEU A 165 2.26 -12.87 -15.95
CA LEU A 165 3.34 -13.84 -15.74
C LEU A 165 3.85 -14.45 -17.05
N THR A 166 2.92 -14.78 -17.95
CA THR A 166 3.28 -15.29 -19.27
C THR A 166 4.10 -14.28 -20.07
N ILE A 167 3.72 -13.00 -20.00
CA ILE A 167 4.42 -11.93 -20.71
C ILE A 167 5.78 -11.64 -20.08
N THR A 168 5.87 -11.49 -18.75
CA THR A 168 7.14 -11.19 -18.07
C THR A 168 8.18 -12.28 -18.33
N ARG A 169 7.77 -13.54 -18.36
CA ARG A 169 8.63 -14.67 -18.77
C ARG A 169 9.08 -14.56 -20.21
N ALA A 170 8.16 -14.24 -21.12
CA ALA A 170 8.47 -14.14 -22.55
C ALA A 170 9.45 -13.00 -22.88
N VAL A 171 9.35 -11.87 -22.16
CA VAL A 171 10.25 -10.72 -22.36
C VAL A 171 11.50 -10.77 -21.47
N GLY A 172 11.64 -11.78 -20.62
CA GLY A 172 12.79 -11.93 -19.72
C GLY A 172 12.79 -10.94 -18.55
N ASP A 173 11.65 -10.31 -18.21
CA ASP A 173 11.53 -9.43 -17.05
C ASP A 173 11.43 -10.25 -15.76
N ARG A 174 12.58 -10.62 -15.23
CA ARG A 174 12.69 -11.42 -14.01
C ARG A 174 12.16 -10.70 -12.76
N ALA A 175 12.31 -9.37 -12.71
CA ALA A 175 11.80 -8.59 -11.60
C ALA A 175 10.26 -8.54 -11.61
N GLY A 176 9.67 -8.30 -12.78
CA GLY A 176 8.22 -8.36 -12.99
C GLY A 176 7.64 -9.75 -12.73
N GLU A 177 8.35 -10.81 -13.17
CA GLU A 177 7.97 -12.20 -12.88
C GLU A 177 7.87 -12.45 -11.37
N ALA A 178 8.89 -12.03 -10.60
CA ALA A 178 8.91 -12.22 -9.14
C ALA A 178 7.78 -11.45 -8.45
N THR A 179 7.50 -10.20 -8.89
CA THR A 179 6.39 -9.40 -8.36
C THR A 179 5.06 -10.10 -8.61
N THR A 180 4.80 -10.51 -9.86
CA THR A 180 3.55 -11.19 -10.23
C THR A 180 3.37 -12.51 -9.46
N LEU A 181 4.44 -13.29 -9.26
CA LEU A 181 4.38 -14.51 -8.43
C LEU A 181 4.05 -14.19 -6.97
N THR A 182 4.59 -13.11 -6.41
CA THR A 182 4.27 -12.66 -5.06
C THR A 182 2.79 -12.27 -4.96
N ASP A 183 2.26 -11.58 -5.95
CA ASP A 183 0.85 -11.17 -6.00
C ASP A 183 -0.09 -12.38 -6.13
N ILE A 184 0.25 -13.35 -6.97
CA ILE A 184 -0.48 -14.64 -7.06
C ILE A 184 -0.49 -15.35 -5.71
N GLY A 185 0.68 -15.45 -5.05
CA GLY A 185 0.80 -16.02 -3.71
C GLY A 185 -0.09 -15.30 -2.69
N THR A 186 -0.18 -13.97 -2.78
CA THR A 186 -1.04 -13.16 -1.90
C THR A 186 -2.52 -13.48 -2.13
N VAL A 187 -2.96 -13.65 -3.40
CA VAL A 187 -4.34 -14.07 -3.67
C VAL A 187 -4.63 -15.44 -3.07
N TYR A 188 -3.75 -16.43 -3.27
CA TYR A 188 -3.93 -17.76 -2.65
C TYR A 188 -3.93 -17.68 -1.12
N SER A 189 -3.06 -16.86 -0.54
CA SER A 189 -3.08 -16.63 0.91
C SER A 189 -4.44 -16.07 1.36
N ASN A 190 -4.99 -15.07 0.68
CA ASN A 190 -6.26 -14.45 1.05
C ASN A 190 -7.45 -15.43 0.99
N VAL A 191 -7.47 -16.33 0.02
CA VAL A 191 -8.51 -17.38 -0.08
C VAL A 191 -8.26 -18.58 0.83
N GLY A 192 -7.14 -18.58 1.58
CA GLY A 192 -6.84 -19.64 2.57
C GLY A 192 -6.03 -20.82 2.02
N ASP A 193 -5.68 -20.83 0.75
CA ASP A 193 -4.79 -21.85 0.16
C ASP A 193 -3.32 -21.52 0.44
N LEU A 194 -2.95 -21.69 1.70
CA LEU A 194 -1.63 -21.28 2.19
C LEU A 194 -0.49 -22.09 1.58
N GLN A 195 -0.75 -23.34 1.17
CA GLN A 195 0.29 -24.14 0.51
C GLN A 195 0.64 -23.60 -0.87
N ARG A 196 -0.37 -23.32 -1.72
CA ARG A 196 -0.11 -22.68 -3.02
C ARG A 196 0.52 -21.30 -2.87
N ALA A 197 0.10 -20.54 -1.84
CA ALA A 197 0.73 -19.25 -1.54
C ALA A 197 2.24 -19.41 -1.30
N LEU A 198 2.65 -20.35 -0.44
CA LEU A 198 4.04 -20.63 -0.13
C LEU A 198 4.83 -21.09 -1.37
N ASP A 199 4.23 -21.92 -2.23
CA ASP A 199 4.88 -22.39 -3.45
C ASP A 199 5.21 -21.22 -4.41
N HIS A 200 4.28 -20.28 -4.59
CA HIS A 200 4.50 -19.08 -5.40
C HIS A 200 5.51 -18.12 -4.76
N TYR A 201 5.43 -17.91 -3.45
CA TYR A 201 6.42 -17.09 -2.73
C TYR A 201 7.83 -17.67 -2.82
N GLN A 202 7.99 -19.00 -2.76
CA GLN A 202 9.29 -19.63 -2.90
C GLN A 202 9.90 -19.42 -4.29
N GLN A 203 9.07 -19.48 -5.34
CA GLN A 203 9.51 -19.16 -6.70
C GLN A 203 9.94 -17.68 -6.78
N ALA A 204 9.15 -16.75 -6.24
CA ALA A 204 9.47 -15.33 -6.20
C ALA A 204 10.77 -15.06 -5.44
N LEU A 205 11.00 -15.70 -4.27
CA LEU A 205 12.24 -15.58 -3.50
C LEU A 205 13.47 -16.03 -4.28
N THR A 206 13.36 -17.14 -5.00
CA THR A 206 14.45 -17.63 -5.85
C THR A 206 14.86 -16.58 -6.88
N ILE A 207 13.87 -15.94 -7.49
CA ILE A 207 14.11 -14.93 -8.53
C ILE A 207 14.65 -13.64 -7.93
N THR A 208 14.01 -13.10 -6.88
CA THR A 208 14.44 -11.84 -6.24
C THR A 208 15.87 -11.90 -5.75
N ARG A 209 16.29 -13.04 -5.19
CA ARG A 209 17.68 -13.30 -4.80
C ARG A 209 18.62 -13.33 -5.99
N ALA A 210 18.22 -14.02 -7.06
CA ALA A 210 19.06 -14.14 -8.27
C ALA A 210 19.30 -12.80 -8.96
N VAL A 211 18.30 -11.90 -8.97
CA VAL A 211 18.41 -10.57 -9.59
C VAL A 211 18.86 -9.47 -8.62
N GLY A 212 19.13 -9.81 -7.35
CA GLY A 212 19.54 -8.84 -6.33
C GLY A 212 18.46 -7.84 -5.93
N ASN A 213 17.19 -8.15 -6.17
CA ASN A 213 16.06 -7.28 -5.77
C ASN A 213 15.77 -7.43 -4.26
N ARG A 214 16.55 -6.74 -3.44
CA ARG A 214 16.47 -6.81 -1.98
C ARG A 214 15.11 -6.37 -1.44
N ALA A 215 14.50 -5.33 -2.03
CA ALA A 215 13.19 -4.86 -1.60
C ALA A 215 12.08 -5.92 -1.88
N GLY A 216 12.10 -6.52 -3.07
CA GLY A 216 11.19 -7.62 -3.43
C GLY A 216 11.40 -8.86 -2.56
N GLU A 217 12.67 -9.21 -2.25
CA GLU A 217 13.00 -10.31 -1.34
C GLU A 217 12.38 -10.08 0.05
N ALA A 218 12.53 -8.88 0.61
CA ALA A 218 11.98 -8.54 1.92
C ALA A 218 10.45 -8.61 1.96
N THR A 219 9.78 -8.08 0.93
CA THR A 219 8.33 -8.15 0.81
C THR A 219 7.85 -9.60 0.75
N THR A 220 8.48 -10.42 -0.07
CA THR A 220 8.10 -11.83 -0.22
C THR A 220 8.36 -12.62 1.07
N LEU A 221 9.49 -12.39 1.76
CA LEU A 221 9.78 -13.00 3.07
C LEU A 221 8.73 -12.63 4.12
N ASN A 222 8.30 -11.37 4.14
CA ASN A 222 7.23 -10.93 5.04
C ASN A 222 5.92 -11.67 4.75
N ASN A 223 5.56 -11.86 3.48
CA ASN A 223 4.36 -12.61 3.09
C ASN A 223 4.47 -14.11 3.43
N VAL A 224 5.66 -14.70 3.29
CA VAL A 224 5.94 -16.08 3.75
C VAL A 224 5.75 -16.18 5.26
N GLY A 225 6.27 -15.22 6.03
CA GLY A 225 6.06 -15.13 7.48
C GLY A 225 4.57 -15.09 7.83
N ALA A 226 3.78 -14.26 7.13
CA ALA A 226 2.34 -14.18 7.33
C ALA A 226 1.61 -15.49 7.00
N ALA A 227 2.03 -16.19 5.94
CA ALA A 227 1.46 -17.50 5.60
C ALA A 227 1.75 -18.56 6.67
N TYR A 228 2.98 -18.62 7.18
CA TYR A 228 3.32 -19.53 8.28
C TYR A 228 2.60 -19.17 9.59
N HIS A 229 2.45 -17.89 9.90
CA HIS A 229 1.67 -17.45 11.05
C HIS A 229 0.21 -17.95 10.98
N ARG A 230 -0.42 -17.82 9.81
CA ARG A 230 -1.78 -18.33 9.56
C ARG A 230 -1.87 -19.87 9.60
N LEU A 231 -0.80 -20.59 9.23
CA LEU A 231 -0.69 -22.04 9.38
C LEU A 231 -0.49 -22.48 10.83
N GLY A 232 -0.24 -21.53 11.76
CA GLY A 232 0.07 -21.83 13.16
C GLY A 232 1.54 -22.20 13.41
N ASP A 233 2.40 -22.16 12.39
CA ASP A 233 3.85 -22.36 12.54
C ASP A 233 4.53 -21.04 12.94
N GLN A 234 4.36 -20.68 14.21
CA GLN A 234 4.83 -19.43 14.76
C GLN A 234 6.36 -19.29 14.68
N ARG A 235 7.08 -20.42 14.80
CA ARG A 235 8.54 -20.40 14.73
C ARG A 235 9.03 -20.01 13.35
N ARG A 236 8.52 -20.65 12.29
CA ARG A 236 8.88 -20.29 10.92
C ARG A 236 8.44 -18.87 10.57
N ALA A 237 7.28 -18.44 11.07
CA ALA A 237 6.81 -17.07 10.88
C ALA A 237 7.84 -16.05 11.40
N ILE A 238 8.29 -16.21 12.65
CA ILE A 238 9.30 -15.34 13.28
C ILE A 238 10.61 -15.37 12.47
N ASP A 239 11.10 -16.54 12.07
CA ASP A 239 12.34 -16.68 11.32
C ASP A 239 12.29 -15.89 9.99
N HIS A 240 11.18 -15.99 9.24
CA HIS A 240 11.01 -15.27 7.98
C HIS A 240 10.85 -13.76 8.19
N TYR A 241 10.09 -13.32 9.20
CA TYR A 241 9.99 -11.91 9.53
C TYR A 241 11.34 -11.30 9.95
N HIS A 242 12.17 -12.00 10.69
CA HIS A 242 13.53 -11.52 11.03
C HIS A 242 14.43 -11.44 9.80
N GLN A 243 14.35 -12.39 8.87
CA GLN A 243 15.06 -12.29 7.59
C GLN A 243 14.59 -11.04 6.80
N ALA A 244 13.28 -10.82 6.70
CA ALA A 244 12.73 -9.62 6.08
C ALA A 244 13.23 -8.34 6.77
N LEU A 245 13.14 -8.28 8.10
CA LEU A 245 13.55 -7.14 8.92
C LEU A 245 15.02 -6.76 8.72
N THR A 246 15.90 -7.76 8.63
CA THR A 246 17.34 -7.55 8.36
C THR A 246 17.55 -6.83 7.02
N ILE A 247 16.82 -7.25 5.99
CA ILE A 247 16.91 -6.64 4.66
C ILE A 247 16.29 -5.25 4.65
N ILE A 248 15.11 -5.10 5.26
CA ILE A 248 14.37 -3.84 5.37
C ILE A 248 15.23 -2.75 6.02
N ARG A 249 15.94 -3.10 7.11
CA ARG A 249 16.89 -2.20 7.78
C ARG A 249 18.06 -1.83 6.88
N ALA A 250 18.61 -2.79 6.16
CA ALA A 250 19.75 -2.56 5.26
C ALA A 250 19.39 -1.63 4.08
N VAL A 251 18.15 -1.65 3.60
CA VAL A 251 17.66 -0.76 2.53
C VAL A 251 17.07 0.56 3.05
N GLY A 252 17.00 0.75 4.37
CA GLY A 252 16.51 1.97 5.00
C GLY A 252 15.00 2.19 4.90
N ASN A 253 14.21 1.13 4.70
CA ASN A 253 12.75 1.23 4.61
C ASN A 253 12.11 1.27 6.00
N ARG A 254 12.03 2.46 6.60
CA ARG A 254 11.53 2.65 7.97
C ARG A 254 10.06 2.22 8.13
N ALA A 255 9.19 2.51 7.16
CA ALA A 255 7.80 2.06 7.22
C ALA A 255 7.69 0.53 7.20
N GLY A 256 8.46 -0.11 6.32
CA GLY A 256 8.55 -1.58 6.27
C GLY A 256 9.11 -2.18 7.57
N GLU A 257 10.07 -1.52 8.22
CA GLU A 257 10.60 -1.94 9.53
C GLU A 257 9.52 -1.95 10.61
N ALA A 258 8.72 -0.90 10.70
CA ALA A 258 7.60 -0.84 11.64
C ALA A 258 6.56 -1.95 11.36
N ALA A 259 6.23 -2.19 10.09
CA ALA A 259 5.30 -3.25 9.70
C ALA A 259 5.82 -4.66 10.08
N ALA A 260 7.09 -4.95 9.81
CA ALA A 260 7.69 -6.23 10.18
C ALA A 260 7.73 -6.46 11.70
N LEU A 261 8.09 -5.43 12.48
CA LEU A 261 8.05 -5.49 13.95
C LEU A 261 6.63 -5.70 14.47
N ASN A 262 5.64 -5.03 13.88
CA ASN A 262 4.23 -5.25 14.23
C ASN A 262 3.81 -6.70 13.97
N ASN A 263 4.17 -7.27 12.81
CA ASN A 263 3.85 -8.67 12.50
C ASN A 263 4.53 -9.66 13.45
N ILE A 264 5.79 -9.39 13.86
CA ILE A 264 6.48 -10.20 14.89
C ILE A 264 5.74 -10.09 16.21
N GLY A 265 5.27 -8.91 16.59
CA GLY A 265 4.45 -8.69 17.77
C GLY A 265 3.17 -9.53 17.75
N ASP A 266 2.46 -9.59 16.62
CA ASP A 266 1.26 -10.40 16.44
C ASP A 266 1.55 -11.91 16.61
N VAL A 267 2.71 -12.38 16.13
CA VAL A 267 3.12 -13.77 16.34
C VAL A 267 3.35 -14.05 17.84
N TYR A 268 4.00 -13.13 18.57
CA TYR A 268 4.17 -13.26 20.02
C TYR A 268 2.85 -13.22 20.78
N ILE A 269 1.85 -12.47 20.32
CA ILE A 269 0.47 -12.53 20.84
C ILE A 269 -0.10 -13.95 20.69
N GLY A 270 0.11 -14.59 19.53
CA GLY A 270 -0.31 -15.96 19.24
C GLY A 270 0.37 -17.00 20.14
N LEU A 271 1.63 -16.76 20.51
CA LEU A 271 2.40 -17.60 21.45
C LEU A 271 2.06 -17.35 22.94
N GLY A 272 1.28 -16.32 23.27
CA GLY A 272 1.03 -15.89 24.65
C GLY A 272 2.20 -15.12 25.28
N GLU A 273 3.24 -14.79 24.52
CA GLU A 273 4.42 -14.06 24.97
C GLU A 273 4.16 -12.54 24.96
N LEU A 274 3.15 -12.11 25.73
CA LEU A 274 2.55 -10.77 25.64
C LEU A 274 3.55 -9.64 25.90
N GLN A 275 4.55 -9.84 26.78
CA GLN A 275 5.55 -8.81 27.04
C GLN A 275 6.47 -8.62 25.83
N ARG A 276 6.88 -9.71 25.18
CA ARG A 276 7.66 -9.63 23.93
C ARG A 276 6.88 -8.96 22.81
N ALA A 277 5.58 -9.25 22.72
CA ALA A 277 4.71 -8.56 21.76
C ALA A 277 4.70 -7.05 21.99
N LEU A 278 4.52 -6.61 23.24
CA LEU A 278 4.55 -5.20 23.61
C LEU A 278 5.89 -4.54 23.25
N ASP A 279 7.01 -5.23 23.49
CA ASP A 279 8.34 -4.71 23.15
C ASP A 279 8.49 -4.46 21.62
N GLN A 280 7.95 -5.39 20.78
CA GLN A 280 7.97 -5.22 19.33
C GLN A 280 7.02 -4.08 18.89
N PHE A 281 5.81 -4.03 19.42
CA PHE A 281 4.85 -2.98 19.09
C PHE A 281 5.35 -1.58 19.50
N HIS A 282 6.01 -1.45 20.66
CA HIS A 282 6.58 -0.16 21.07
C HIS A 282 7.72 0.31 20.14
N GLN A 283 8.58 -0.63 19.69
CA GLN A 283 9.60 -0.31 18.69
C GLN A 283 8.94 0.11 17.37
N ALA A 284 7.94 -0.63 16.89
CA ALA A 284 7.18 -0.29 15.69
C ALA A 284 6.52 1.09 15.81
N LEU A 285 5.93 1.40 16.98
CA LEU A 285 5.25 2.66 17.25
C LEU A 285 6.21 3.85 17.18
N ALA A 286 7.40 3.72 17.76
CA ALA A 286 8.43 4.77 17.70
C ALA A 286 8.79 5.09 16.25
N ILE A 287 9.04 4.05 15.44
CA ILE A 287 9.41 4.19 14.04
C ILE A 287 8.28 4.80 13.19
N ILE A 288 7.04 4.31 13.34
CA ILE A 288 5.93 4.77 12.50
C ILE A 288 5.57 6.24 12.79
N ARG A 289 5.80 6.71 14.01
CA ARG A 289 5.68 8.12 14.38
C ARG A 289 6.73 9.00 13.72
N GLU A 290 7.99 8.53 13.63
CA GLU A 290 9.05 9.23 12.87
C GLU A 290 8.72 9.32 11.38
N VAL A 291 8.08 8.29 10.82
CA VAL A 291 7.63 8.26 9.42
C VAL A 291 6.43 9.18 9.19
N GLY A 292 5.62 9.46 10.22
CA GLY A 292 4.41 10.25 10.13
C GLY A 292 3.19 9.49 9.56
N ASP A 293 3.23 8.16 9.53
CA ASP A 293 2.10 7.34 9.08
C ASP A 293 1.06 7.21 10.19
N ARG A 294 0.06 8.07 10.16
CA ARG A 294 -1.03 8.12 11.14
C ARG A 294 -1.89 6.86 11.13
N ALA A 295 -2.13 6.27 9.95
CA ALA A 295 -2.92 5.04 9.84
C ALA A 295 -2.18 3.85 10.48
N GLY A 296 -0.88 3.72 10.18
CA GLY A 296 0.00 2.74 10.81
C GLY A 296 0.12 2.93 12.33
N GLU A 297 0.23 4.19 12.81
CA GLU A 297 0.24 4.49 14.23
C GLU A 297 -1.03 3.99 14.93
N ALA A 298 -2.20 4.23 14.35
CA ALA A 298 -3.47 3.77 14.90
C ALA A 298 -3.55 2.23 14.98
N ALA A 299 -3.06 1.53 13.95
CA ALA A 299 -3.05 0.06 13.93
C ALA A 299 -2.16 -0.51 15.06
N ILE A 300 -0.94 0.01 15.21
CA ILE A 300 -0.01 -0.45 16.25
C ILE A 300 -0.54 -0.12 17.65
N LEU A 301 -1.08 1.08 17.89
CA LEU A 301 -1.69 1.43 19.16
C LEU A 301 -2.86 0.52 19.52
N ASN A 302 -3.67 0.13 18.54
CA ASN A 302 -4.75 -0.83 18.73
C ASN A 302 -4.21 -2.21 19.17
N ASN A 303 -3.12 -2.68 18.55
CA ASN A 303 -2.47 -3.94 18.92
C ASN A 303 -1.87 -3.89 20.34
N ILE A 304 -1.26 -2.76 20.73
CA ILE A 304 -0.79 -2.53 22.11
C ILE A 304 -1.97 -2.61 23.09
N GLY A 305 -3.09 -1.94 22.79
CA GLY A 305 -4.30 -2.01 23.59
C GLY A 305 -4.82 -3.44 23.75
N ALA A 306 -4.85 -4.20 22.66
CA ALA A 306 -5.26 -5.61 22.69
C ALA A 306 -4.30 -6.49 23.51
N ALA A 307 -3.00 -6.24 23.44
CA ALA A 307 -2.00 -6.93 24.26
C ALA A 307 -2.19 -6.66 25.75
N TYR A 308 -2.40 -5.40 26.15
CA TYR A 308 -2.71 -5.05 27.55
C TYR A 308 -4.02 -5.66 28.02
N ASN A 309 -5.05 -5.70 27.18
CA ASN A 309 -6.31 -6.37 27.52
C ASN A 309 -6.10 -7.87 27.81
N ARG A 310 -5.28 -8.56 27.00
CA ARG A 310 -4.93 -9.96 27.23
C ARG A 310 -4.10 -10.18 28.50
N LEU A 311 -3.28 -9.19 28.89
CA LEU A 311 -2.56 -9.18 30.19
C LEU A 311 -3.47 -8.92 31.37
N GLY A 312 -4.75 -8.58 31.17
CA GLY A 312 -5.70 -8.18 32.20
C GLY A 312 -5.56 -6.74 32.66
N ASP A 313 -4.65 -5.97 32.09
CA ASP A 313 -4.48 -4.54 32.38
C ASP A 313 -5.49 -3.69 31.59
N ARG A 314 -6.72 -3.69 32.08
CA ARG A 314 -7.84 -2.98 31.45
C ARG A 314 -7.60 -1.48 31.34
N GLN A 315 -6.92 -0.90 32.32
CA GLN A 315 -6.68 0.55 32.34
C GLN A 315 -5.74 0.97 31.21
N ARG A 316 -4.62 0.27 31.03
CA ARG A 316 -3.70 0.51 29.91
C ARG A 316 -4.33 0.18 28.57
N ALA A 317 -5.13 -0.90 28.48
CA ALA A 317 -5.86 -1.24 27.27
C ALA A 317 -6.77 -0.09 26.81
N LEU A 318 -7.64 0.41 27.70
CA LEU A 318 -8.54 1.54 27.42
C LEU A 318 -7.75 2.80 27.05
N HIS A 319 -6.66 3.10 27.78
CA HIS A 319 -5.82 4.25 27.45
C HIS A 319 -5.33 4.19 25.99
N HIS A 320 -4.76 3.06 25.55
CA HIS A 320 -4.26 2.92 24.18
C HIS A 320 -5.39 2.96 23.15
N PHE A 321 -6.52 2.31 23.37
CA PHE A 321 -7.66 2.37 22.46
C PHE A 321 -8.23 3.80 22.34
N HIS A 322 -8.25 4.57 23.41
CA HIS A 322 -8.68 5.98 23.35
C HIS A 322 -7.72 6.87 22.56
N LEU A 323 -6.41 6.55 22.53
CA LEU A 323 -5.45 7.23 21.66
C LEU A 323 -5.68 6.93 20.17
N VAL A 324 -6.24 5.76 19.84
CA VAL A 324 -6.53 5.36 18.44
C VAL A 324 -7.69 6.17 17.86
N LEU A 325 -8.76 6.41 18.62
CA LEU A 325 -10.01 6.99 18.10
C LEU A 325 -9.85 8.35 17.38
N PRO A 326 -9.12 9.34 17.94
CA PRO A 326 -8.90 10.60 17.22
C PRO A 326 -8.12 10.41 15.92
N ILE A 327 -7.15 9.48 15.89
CA ILE A 327 -6.35 9.21 14.70
C ILE A 327 -7.22 8.59 13.59
N ARG A 328 -8.06 7.58 13.93
CA ARG A 328 -8.97 6.97 12.97
C ARG A 328 -9.93 7.98 12.34
N ARG A 329 -10.43 8.92 13.15
CA ARG A 329 -11.29 10.01 12.65
C ARG A 329 -10.54 10.97 11.75
N GLU A 330 -9.31 11.35 12.13
CA GLU A 330 -8.43 12.23 11.35
C GLU A 330 -8.19 11.66 9.95
N VAL A 331 -7.91 10.34 9.85
CA VAL A 331 -7.65 9.67 8.57
C VAL A 331 -8.93 9.19 7.87
N GLY A 332 -10.11 9.40 8.45
CA GLY A 332 -11.40 8.99 7.86
C GLY A 332 -11.67 7.48 7.88
N ASP A 333 -10.96 6.71 8.72
CA ASP A 333 -11.09 5.26 8.82
C ASP A 333 -12.23 4.86 9.75
N ARG A 334 -13.45 4.90 9.24
CA ARG A 334 -14.67 4.55 10.00
C ARG A 334 -14.72 3.07 10.40
N ALA A 335 -14.25 2.17 9.55
CA ALA A 335 -14.21 0.74 9.86
C ALA A 335 -13.22 0.45 11.01
N GLY A 336 -12.04 1.06 10.98
CA GLY A 336 -11.09 1.00 12.08
C GLY A 336 -11.61 1.66 13.38
N GLU A 337 -12.36 2.78 13.27
CA GLU A 337 -13.03 3.37 14.45
C GLU A 337 -14.03 2.39 15.06
N ALA A 338 -14.85 1.70 14.25
CA ALA A 338 -15.79 0.69 14.73
C ALA A 338 -15.07 -0.45 15.45
N THR A 339 -14.01 -1.00 14.84
CA THR A 339 -13.18 -2.06 15.45
C THR A 339 -12.58 -1.63 16.79
N THR A 340 -12.06 -0.41 16.88
CA THR A 340 -11.48 0.10 18.13
C THR A 340 -12.55 0.27 19.23
N ARG A 341 -13.73 0.78 18.89
CA ARG A 341 -14.87 0.89 19.81
C ARG A 341 -15.38 -0.46 20.27
N TYR A 342 -15.41 -1.44 19.37
CA TYR A 342 -15.73 -2.82 19.72
C TYR A 342 -14.77 -3.37 20.77
N ASN A 343 -13.46 -3.17 20.59
CA ASN A 343 -12.45 -3.55 21.57
C ASN A 343 -12.66 -2.85 22.93
N ILE A 344 -12.97 -1.56 22.94
CA ILE A 344 -13.31 -0.80 24.16
C ILE A 344 -14.54 -1.40 24.84
N ALA A 345 -15.60 -1.71 24.07
CA ALA A 345 -16.81 -2.35 24.60
C ALA A 345 -16.52 -3.70 25.26
N LEU A 346 -15.67 -4.53 24.65
CA LEU A 346 -15.25 -5.80 25.24
C LEU A 346 -14.48 -5.62 26.54
N VAL A 347 -13.62 -4.60 26.66
CA VAL A 347 -12.90 -4.30 27.91
C VAL A 347 -13.87 -3.87 29.01
N HIS A 348 -14.84 -3.00 28.72
CA HIS A 348 -15.87 -2.58 29.68
C HIS A 348 -16.76 -3.74 30.09
N ARG A 349 -17.20 -4.59 29.12
CA ARG A 349 -17.97 -5.81 29.41
C ARG A 349 -17.22 -6.73 30.37
N ALA A 350 -15.94 -6.99 30.10
CA ALA A 350 -15.11 -7.82 30.96
C ALA A 350 -14.86 -7.20 32.34
N GLY A 351 -15.03 -5.89 32.49
CA GLY A 351 -15.00 -5.13 33.73
C GLY A 351 -16.32 -5.10 34.48
N GLY A 352 -17.42 -5.61 33.90
CA GLY A 352 -18.77 -5.50 34.46
C GLY A 352 -19.47 -4.17 34.20
N ASP A 353 -18.84 -3.24 33.50
CA ASP A 353 -19.43 -1.94 33.13
C ASP A 353 -20.28 -2.09 31.85
N LEU A 354 -21.46 -2.69 32.03
CA LEU A 354 -22.38 -2.94 30.92
C LEU A 354 -22.89 -1.64 30.28
N ASP A 355 -23.02 -0.56 31.04
CA ASP A 355 -23.49 0.71 30.50
C ASP A 355 -22.50 1.32 29.51
N GLN A 356 -21.19 1.31 29.80
CA GLN A 356 -20.18 1.76 28.87
C GLN A 356 -20.06 0.81 27.67
N ALA A 357 -20.10 -0.50 27.90
CA ALA A 357 -20.07 -1.48 26.83
C ALA A 357 -21.21 -1.28 25.83
N ILE A 358 -22.43 -1.05 26.30
CA ILE A 358 -23.62 -0.78 25.48
C ILE A 358 -23.43 0.53 24.68
N ARG A 359 -22.98 1.61 25.31
CA ARG A 359 -22.75 2.89 24.64
C ARG A 359 -21.75 2.78 23.50
N GLU A 360 -20.65 2.05 23.71
CA GLU A 360 -19.66 1.88 22.65
C GLU A 360 -20.19 0.97 21.52
N LEU A 361 -20.93 -0.10 21.83
CA LEU A 361 -21.54 -0.98 20.81
C LEU A 361 -22.64 -0.26 20.00
N GLU A 362 -23.39 0.66 20.58
CA GLU A 362 -24.35 1.49 19.83
C GLU A 362 -23.63 2.26 18.72
N ARG A 363 -22.47 2.85 19.04
CA ARG A 363 -21.63 3.57 18.06
C ARG A 363 -21.01 2.62 17.03
N VAL A 364 -20.62 1.40 17.42
CA VAL A 364 -20.14 0.37 16.48
C VAL A 364 -21.22 0.07 15.44
N VAL A 365 -22.42 -0.28 15.89
CA VAL A 365 -23.56 -0.60 14.99
C VAL A 365 -23.90 0.55 14.05
N ASP A 366 -23.80 1.80 14.51
CA ASP A 366 -24.03 2.97 13.67
C ASP A 366 -22.94 3.15 12.61
N LEU A 367 -21.68 2.95 12.97
CA LEU A 367 -20.55 3.01 12.05
C LEU A 367 -20.60 1.88 11.01
N ASP A 368 -20.85 0.63 11.46
CA ASP A 368 -20.96 -0.54 10.59
C ASP A 368 -22.08 -0.39 9.56
N ARG A 369 -23.22 0.19 9.96
CA ARG A 369 -24.31 0.50 9.03
C ARG A 369 -23.89 1.51 7.96
N GLN A 370 -23.11 2.52 8.35
CA GLN A 370 -22.63 3.56 7.41
C GLN A 370 -21.65 3.01 6.38
N VAL A 371 -20.83 2.01 6.76
CA VAL A 371 -19.81 1.44 5.87
C VAL A 371 -20.24 0.11 5.22
N GLY A 372 -21.44 -0.41 5.55
CA GLY A 372 -21.91 -1.70 5.06
C GLY A 372 -21.08 -2.87 5.58
N HIS A 373 -20.63 -2.80 6.85
CA HIS A 373 -19.73 -3.80 7.44
C HIS A 373 -20.41 -5.17 7.57
N PRO A 374 -19.75 -6.28 7.17
CA PRO A 374 -20.33 -7.62 7.23
C PRO A 374 -20.62 -8.09 8.67
N GLY A 375 -19.96 -7.52 9.68
CA GLY A 375 -20.17 -7.80 11.10
C GLY A 375 -21.43 -7.16 11.71
N LEU A 376 -22.15 -6.29 10.99
CA LEU A 376 -23.28 -5.53 11.51
C LEU A 376 -24.34 -6.37 12.24
N GLU A 377 -24.65 -7.56 11.72
CA GLU A 377 -25.64 -8.46 12.33
C GLU A 377 -25.13 -9.00 13.69
N ALA A 378 -23.88 -9.44 13.72
CA ALA A 378 -23.24 -9.99 14.93
C ALA A 378 -23.12 -8.92 16.02
N ASP A 379 -22.72 -7.70 15.68
CA ASP A 379 -22.56 -6.59 16.62
C ASP A 379 -23.92 -6.10 17.15
N THR A 380 -24.93 -6.11 16.28
CA THR A 380 -26.32 -5.83 16.69
C THR A 380 -26.85 -6.91 17.64
N ALA A 381 -26.53 -8.18 17.40
CA ALA A 381 -26.92 -9.28 18.29
C ALA A 381 -26.25 -9.15 19.67
N LEU A 382 -24.94 -8.87 19.70
CA LEU A 382 -24.20 -8.63 20.94
C LEU A 382 -24.79 -7.43 21.73
N LEU A 383 -25.11 -6.35 21.04
CA LEU A 383 -25.75 -5.18 21.69
C LEU A 383 -27.09 -5.54 22.33
N ARG A 384 -27.93 -6.33 21.67
CA ARG A 384 -29.21 -6.82 22.24
C ARG A 384 -28.98 -7.68 23.47
N GLN A 385 -28.01 -8.60 23.41
CA GLN A 385 -27.66 -9.46 24.51
C GLN A 385 -27.22 -8.67 25.75
N LEU A 386 -26.35 -7.66 25.58
CA LEU A 386 -25.90 -6.85 26.71
C LEU A 386 -27.02 -5.98 27.30
N ARG A 387 -27.93 -5.46 26.48
CA ARG A 387 -29.11 -4.73 26.97
C ARG A 387 -30.04 -5.62 27.79
N GLN A 388 -30.25 -6.87 27.36
CA GLN A 388 -31.02 -7.84 28.10
C GLN A 388 -30.32 -8.20 29.42
N GLN A 389 -29.05 -8.51 29.41
CA GLN A 389 -28.26 -8.80 30.61
C GLN A 389 -28.31 -7.66 31.61
N ARG A 390 -28.24 -6.39 31.15
CA ARG A 390 -28.39 -5.23 32.01
C ARG A 390 -29.79 -5.12 32.62
N ALA A 391 -30.84 -5.44 31.87
CA ALA A 391 -32.23 -5.38 32.36
C ALA A 391 -32.56 -6.47 33.37
N GLU A 392 -31.91 -7.64 33.28
CA GLU A 392 -32.10 -8.75 34.22
C GLU A 392 -31.38 -8.53 35.58
N GLY A 393 -30.47 -7.52 35.64
CA GLY A 393 -29.69 -7.21 36.83
C GLY A 393 -28.57 -8.18 37.13
N PRO A 394 -27.72 -7.93 38.13
CA PRO A 394 -26.71 -8.87 38.56
C PRO A 394 -27.30 -10.07 39.30
#